data_2a54336316aba7ad2c5b81111b7e9d47
#
_entry.id   2a54336316aba7ad2c5b81111b7e9d47
#
_cell.length_a   1.000
_cell.length_b   1.000
_cell.length_c   1.000
_cell.angle_alpha   90.00
_cell.angle_beta   90.00
_cell.angle_gamma   90.00
#
_symmetry.space_group_name_H-M   'P 1'
#
loop_
_entity.id
_entity.type
_entity.pdbx_description
1 polymer ?
#
loop_
_entity_poly.entity_id
_entity_poly.type
_entity_poly.pdbx_seq_one_letter_code
_entity_poly.pdbx_strand_id
1 'polypeptide(L)'
;AMSCGCNYFDTAYVYHNGLSEKAVADALKKYPRDSYLLADKMPMWMLEKPEQLEEIFQEQLNRCQCGYFDFYLMHALEKGVWERSKSLKVYEFLAAKKAEGKIRYLGFSFHDTPEVLQEIVDQKKWDFAQIQLNFLDWVIYRSREQYEILTQADIPVIVMEPLRGGSLATLTPKTCEMLTAADPD
;
A
#
# COMPACT_ATOMS: atom_id res chain seq x y z
N ALA A 1 -8.03 -5.30 17.71
CA ALA A 1 -8.32 -5.30 16.28
C ALA A 1 -9.09 -6.59 15.88
N MET A 2 -8.48 -7.79 15.93
CA MET A 2 -9.11 -9.05 15.51
C MET A 2 -10.49 -9.29 16.17
N SER A 3 -10.63 -9.08 17.48
CA SER A 3 -11.91 -9.21 18.20
C SER A 3 -13.00 -8.23 17.74
N CYS A 4 -12.63 -7.18 17.02
CA CYS A 4 -13.54 -6.19 16.45
C CYS A 4 -13.73 -6.37 14.93
N GLY A 5 -13.34 -7.51 14.37
CA GLY A 5 -13.47 -7.80 12.94
C GLY A 5 -12.38 -7.25 12.04
N CYS A 6 -11.36 -6.56 12.57
CA CYS A 6 -10.22 -6.09 11.78
C CYS A 6 -9.29 -7.27 11.50
N ASN A 7 -9.19 -7.66 10.25
CA ASN A 7 -8.37 -8.80 9.82
C ASN A 7 -7.32 -8.45 8.76
N TYR A 8 -7.20 -7.18 8.34
CA TYR A 8 -6.17 -6.70 7.42
C TYR A 8 -5.12 -5.92 8.19
N PHE A 9 -3.85 -6.31 8.04
CA PHE A 9 -2.70 -5.71 8.71
C PHE A 9 -1.69 -5.26 7.67
N ASP A 10 -1.39 -3.97 7.69
CA ASP A 10 -0.46 -3.32 6.76
C ASP A 10 0.84 -2.96 7.47
N THR A 11 1.96 -3.37 6.90
CA THR A 11 3.30 -3.01 7.37
C THR A 11 4.21 -2.64 6.21
N ALA A 12 5.44 -2.28 6.51
CA ALA A 12 6.50 -2.09 5.52
C ALA A 12 7.87 -2.20 6.18
N TYR A 13 8.86 -2.57 5.37
CA TYR A 13 10.25 -2.78 5.76
C TYR A 13 10.84 -1.67 6.65
N VAL A 14 10.51 -0.40 6.35
CA VAL A 14 11.08 0.77 7.04
C VAL A 14 10.22 1.32 8.16
N TYR A 15 8.98 0.85 8.33
CA TYR A 15 8.07 1.42 9.32
C TYR A 15 8.62 1.25 10.74
N HIS A 16 8.49 2.32 11.54
CA HIS A 16 8.99 2.36 12.91
C HIS A 16 10.47 1.96 13.01
N ASN A 17 11.32 2.51 12.15
CA ASN A 17 12.76 2.21 12.07
C ASN A 17 13.05 0.70 11.88
N GLY A 18 12.23 0.01 11.05
CA GLY A 18 12.38 -1.41 10.76
C GLY A 18 11.84 -2.36 11.85
N LEU A 19 11.09 -1.85 12.82
CA LEU A 19 10.54 -2.66 13.92
C LEU A 19 9.10 -3.13 13.63
N SER A 20 8.39 -2.52 12.67
CA SER A 20 6.96 -2.75 12.45
C SER A 20 6.65 -4.20 12.07
N GLU A 21 7.41 -4.79 11.16
CA GLU A 21 7.23 -6.19 10.70
C GLU A 21 7.29 -7.16 11.87
N LYS A 22 8.31 -7.02 12.74
CA LYS A 22 8.46 -7.86 13.94
C LYS A 22 7.34 -7.65 14.95
N ALA A 23 6.92 -6.40 15.16
CA ALA A 23 5.84 -6.08 16.08
C ALA A 23 4.50 -6.67 15.58
N VAL A 24 4.23 -6.62 14.27
CA VAL A 24 3.05 -7.25 13.65
C VAL A 24 3.13 -8.76 13.80
N ALA A 25 4.28 -9.38 13.50
CA ALA A 25 4.49 -10.82 13.68
C ALA A 25 4.22 -11.26 15.14
N ASP A 26 4.78 -10.56 16.11
CA ASP A 26 4.58 -10.85 17.54
C ASP A 26 3.13 -10.69 17.99
N ALA A 27 2.42 -9.70 17.46
CA ALA A 27 1.00 -9.51 17.75
C ALA A 27 0.11 -10.61 17.13
N LEU A 28 0.47 -11.11 15.95
CA LEU A 28 -0.33 -12.06 15.17
C LEU A 28 -0.01 -13.53 15.44
N LYS A 29 1.15 -13.87 16.01
CA LYS A 29 1.61 -15.27 16.24
C LYS A 29 0.63 -16.17 16.99
N LYS A 30 -0.31 -15.61 17.76
CA LYS A 30 -1.33 -16.34 18.50
C LYS A 30 -2.58 -16.65 17.66
N TYR A 31 -2.67 -16.17 16.43
CA TYR A 31 -3.80 -16.38 15.53
C TYR A 31 -3.40 -17.31 14.38
N PRO A 32 -4.30 -18.17 13.89
CA PRO A 32 -4.06 -18.95 12.69
C PRO A 32 -3.70 -18.04 11.50
N ARG A 33 -2.73 -18.43 10.67
CA ARG A 33 -2.24 -17.61 9.55
C ARG A 33 -3.33 -17.25 8.53
N ASP A 34 -4.30 -18.12 8.35
CA ASP A 34 -5.44 -17.96 7.44
C ASP A 34 -6.57 -17.09 8.00
N SER A 35 -6.48 -16.69 9.28
CA SER A 35 -7.49 -15.85 9.93
C SER A 35 -7.27 -14.35 9.71
N TYR A 36 -6.17 -13.95 9.08
CA TYR A 36 -5.84 -12.56 8.81
C TYR A 36 -5.13 -12.39 7.46
N LEU A 37 -5.20 -11.18 6.95
CA LEU A 37 -4.56 -10.72 5.72
C LEU A 37 -3.36 -9.85 6.08
N LEU A 38 -2.18 -10.19 5.57
CA LEU A 38 -0.95 -9.47 5.82
C LEU A 38 -0.46 -8.78 4.55
N ALA A 39 -0.25 -7.48 4.64
CA ALA A 39 0.32 -6.66 3.59
C ALA A 39 1.73 -6.20 3.96
N ASP A 40 2.66 -6.30 3.01
CA ASP A 40 4.02 -5.76 3.16
C ASP A 40 4.49 -5.11 1.85
N LYS A 41 5.60 -4.37 1.87
CA LYS A 41 6.00 -3.52 0.76
C LYS A 41 7.49 -3.58 0.47
N MET A 42 7.87 -3.74 -0.80
CA MET A 42 9.25 -3.64 -1.27
C MET A 42 9.76 -2.20 -1.15
N PRO A 43 10.82 -1.93 -0.38
CA PRO A 43 11.34 -0.57 -0.17
C PRO A 43 12.12 -0.08 -1.41
N MET A 44 11.40 0.45 -2.39
CA MET A 44 11.90 0.75 -3.74
C MET A 44 13.14 1.65 -3.79
N TRP A 45 13.27 2.60 -2.87
CA TRP A 45 14.39 3.54 -2.81
C TRP A 45 15.67 2.94 -2.26
N MET A 46 15.61 1.77 -1.62
CA MET A 46 16.77 1.05 -1.09
C MET A 46 17.42 0.12 -2.13
N LEU A 47 16.73 -0.11 -3.25
CA LEU A 47 17.22 -1.02 -4.28
C LEU A 47 18.26 -0.34 -5.16
N GLU A 48 19.45 -0.92 -5.27
CA GLU A 48 20.52 -0.47 -6.15
C GLU A 48 20.81 -1.49 -7.25
N LYS A 49 20.56 -2.78 -6.98
CA LYS A 49 20.85 -3.89 -7.88
C LYS A 49 19.81 -5.02 -7.72
N PRO A 50 19.57 -5.82 -8.76
CA PRO A 50 18.53 -6.86 -8.75
C PRO A 50 18.68 -7.92 -7.65
N GLU A 51 19.90 -8.24 -7.23
CA GLU A 51 20.16 -9.28 -6.21
C GLU A 51 19.53 -8.94 -4.86
N GLN A 52 19.40 -7.65 -4.55
CA GLN A 52 18.77 -7.17 -3.31
C GLN A 52 17.27 -7.49 -3.23
N LEU A 53 16.61 -7.73 -4.35
CA LEU A 53 15.18 -8.07 -4.37
C LEU A 53 14.90 -9.35 -3.58
N GLU A 54 15.67 -10.42 -3.84
CA GLU A 54 15.52 -11.69 -3.14
C GLU A 54 15.92 -11.54 -1.67
N GLU A 55 17.05 -10.88 -1.39
CA GLU A 55 17.56 -10.68 -0.02
C GLU A 55 16.51 -9.97 0.86
N ILE A 56 15.97 -8.85 0.39
CA ILE A 56 14.95 -8.06 1.12
C ILE A 56 13.65 -8.87 1.26
N PHE A 57 13.19 -9.51 0.20
CA PHE A 57 11.95 -10.27 0.25
C PHE A 57 12.01 -11.42 1.26
N GLN A 58 13.12 -12.17 1.31
CA GLN A 58 13.34 -13.22 2.29
C GLN A 58 13.46 -12.67 3.71
N GLU A 59 14.14 -11.54 3.88
CA GLU A 59 14.24 -10.87 5.17
C GLU A 59 12.85 -10.46 5.70
N GLN A 60 11.98 -9.94 4.85
CA GLN A 60 10.60 -9.57 5.21
C GLN A 60 9.78 -10.80 5.63
N LEU A 61 9.84 -11.90 4.87
CA LEU A 61 9.20 -13.16 5.26
C LEU A 61 9.67 -13.63 6.64
N ASN A 62 10.98 -13.53 6.92
CA ASN A 62 11.56 -13.90 8.20
C ASN A 62 11.13 -12.96 9.34
N ARG A 63 11.14 -11.65 9.13
CA ARG A 63 10.72 -10.65 10.11
C ARG A 63 9.24 -10.77 10.45
N CYS A 64 8.40 -10.99 9.43
CA CYS A 64 6.97 -11.22 9.58
C CYS A 64 6.62 -12.63 10.08
N GLN A 65 7.60 -13.54 10.17
CA GLN A 65 7.41 -14.94 10.56
C GLN A 65 6.29 -15.62 9.76
N CYS A 66 6.22 -15.36 8.45
CA CYS A 66 5.18 -15.86 7.58
C CYS A 66 5.76 -16.58 6.35
N GLY A 67 4.99 -17.50 5.77
CA GLY A 67 5.40 -18.24 4.57
C GLY A 67 5.02 -17.53 3.25
N TYR A 68 4.12 -16.56 3.33
CA TYR A 68 3.59 -15.79 2.20
C TYR A 68 2.96 -14.48 2.69
N PHE A 69 2.82 -13.52 1.77
CA PHE A 69 2.03 -12.31 1.96
C PHE A 69 0.70 -12.41 1.20
N ASP A 70 -0.39 -11.93 1.82
CA ASP A 70 -1.67 -11.82 1.11
C ASP A 70 -1.64 -10.66 0.12
N PHE A 71 -1.10 -9.53 0.53
CA PHE A 71 -0.92 -8.35 -0.29
C PHE A 71 0.56 -7.94 -0.29
N TYR A 72 1.11 -7.70 -1.46
CA TYR A 72 2.48 -7.21 -1.54
C TYR A 72 2.57 -6.06 -2.52
N LEU A 73 3.24 -4.98 -2.11
CA LEU A 73 3.24 -3.73 -2.84
C LEU A 73 4.64 -3.31 -3.30
N MET A 74 4.72 -2.74 -4.48
CA MET A 74 5.81 -1.83 -4.83
C MET A 74 5.58 -0.53 -4.05
N HIS A 75 6.48 -0.19 -3.11
CA HIS A 75 6.26 0.87 -2.13
C HIS A 75 6.50 2.25 -2.74
N ALA A 76 5.53 3.16 -2.55
CA ALA A 76 5.61 4.58 -2.87
C ALA A 76 6.02 4.85 -4.34
N LEU A 77 5.26 4.30 -5.29
CA LEU A 77 5.53 4.58 -6.69
C LEU A 77 5.26 6.06 -7.00
N GLU A 78 6.24 6.67 -7.61
CA GLU A 78 6.25 7.94 -8.29
C GLU A 78 7.03 7.77 -9.61
N LYS A 79 7.02 8.74 -10.50
CA LYS A 79 7.63 8.64 -11.83
C LYS A 79 9.08 8.13 -11.80
N GLY A 80 9.91 8.74 -10.96
CA GLY A 80 11.34 8.38 -10.87
C GLY A 80 11.56 6.97 -10.32
N VAL A 81 10.79 6.58 -9.30
CA VAL A 81 10.82 5.24 -8.71
C VAL A 81 10.31 4.20 -9.70
N TRP A 82 9.25 4.51 -10.44
CA TRP A 82 8.72 3.64 -11.47
C TRP A 82 9.74 3.36 -12.58
N GLU A 83 10.35 4.41 -13.15
CA GLU A 83 11.37 4.25 -14.19
C GLU A 83 12.57 3.41 -13.72
N ARG A 84 13.04 3.66 -12.50
CA ARG A 84 14.12 2.86 -11.91
C ARG A 84 13.73 1.41 -11.69
N SER A 85 12.51 1.16 -11.27
CA SER A 85 12.00 -0.19 -11.04
C SER A 85 12.04 -1.07 -12.29
N LYS A 86 11.81 -0.47 -13.47
CA LYS A 86 11.87 -1.16 -14.76
C LYS A 86 13.29 -1.67 -15.04
N SER A 87 14.33 -0.87 -14.77
CA SER A 87 15.72 -1.28 -14.96
C SER A 87 16.16 -2.42 -14.04
N LEU A 88 15.61 -2.45 -12.82
CA LEU A 88 15.86 -3.50 -11.82
C LEU A 88 14.94 -4.72 -11.98
N LYS A 89 13.96 -4.68 -12.89
CA LYS A 89 12.96 -5.73 -13.13
C LYS A 89 12.16 -6.11 -11.88
N VAL A 90 11.80 -5.10 -11.07
CA VAL A 90 11.13 -5.34 -9.78
C VAL A 90 9.77 -5.99 -9.97
N TYR A 91 8.97 -5.52 -10.93
CA TYR A 91 7.67 -6.10 -11.21
C TYR A 91 7.78 -7.57 -11.63
N GLU A 92 8.72 -7.90 -12.52
CA GLU A 92 8.94 -9.27 -13.01
C GLU A 92 9.34 -10.20 -11.87
N PHE A 93 10.21 -9.73 -10.97
CA PHE A 93 10.58 -10.48 -9.77
C PHE A 93 9.36 -10.75 -8.88
N LEU A 94 8.57 -9.74 -8.56
CA LEU A 94 7.39 -9.88 -7.69
C LEU A 94 6.29 -10.72 -8.35
N ALA A 95 6.12 -10.62 -9.66
CA ALA A 95 5.21 -11.48 -10.42
C ALA A 95 5.63 -12.95 -10.36
N ALA A 96 6.94 -13.24 -10.41
CA ALA A 96 7.46 -14.58 -10.19
C ALA A 96 7.15 -15.07 -8.76
N LYS A 97 7.35 -14.25 -7.72
CA LYS A 97 6.97 -14.59 -6.34
C LYS A 97 5.47 -14.84 -6.17
N LYS A 98 4.64 -14.13 -6.93
CA LYS A 98 3.20 -14.42 -7.00
C LYS A 98 2.94 -15.80 -7.64
N ALA A 99 3.59 -16.13 -8.74
CA ALA A 99 3.46 -17.42 -9.38
C ALA A 99 3.96 -18.58 -8.47
N GLU A 100 4.96 -18.33 -7.62
CA GLU A 100 5.46 -19.27 -6.60
C GLU A 100 4.49 -19.41 -5.40
N GLY A 101 3.42 -18.63 -5.33
CA GLY A 101 2.47 -18.63 -4.20
C GLY A 101 3.00 -17.91 -2.95
N LYS A 102 4.07 -17.14 -3.07
CA LYS A 102 4.63 -16.31 -1.99
C LYS A 102 3.93 -14.96 -1.83
N ILE A 103 3.22 -14.54 -2.86
CA ILE A 103 2.35 -13.35 -2.89
C ILE A 103 0.99 -13.78 -3.46
N ARG A 104 -0.11 -13.44 -2.80
CA ARG A 104 -1.46 -13.68 -3.34
C ARG A 104 -1.90 -12.56 -4.29
N TYR A 105 -1.78 -11.31 -3.83
CA TYR A 105 -2.17 -10.12 -4.58
C TYR A 105 -0.99 -9.17 -4.70
N LEU A 106 -0.61 -8.83 -5.94
CA LEU A 106 0.48 -7.91 -6.25
C LEU A 106 -0.08 -6.54 -6.60
N GLY A 107 0.36 -5.52 -5.89
CA GLY A 107 -0.08 -4.14 -6.10
C GLY A 107 1.04 -3.12 -5.89
N PHE A 108 0.64 -1.88 -5.72
CA PHE A 108 1.56 -0.78 -5.43
C PHE A 108 0.90 0.27 -4.55
N SER A 109 1.68 1.04 -3.81
CA SER A 109 1.24 2.30 -3.22
C SER A 109 1.74 3.48 -4.06
N PHE A 110 0.91 4.52 -4.19
CA PHE A 110 1.11 5.57 -5.16
C PHE A 110 1.06 6.97 -4.55
N HIS A 111 2.00 7.84 -4.99
CA HIS A 111 2.16 9.20 -4.47
C HIS A 111 2.58 10.20 -5.56
N ASP A 112 1.94 10.17 -6.72
CA ASP A 112 2.25 11.08 -7.83
C ASP A 112 0.96 11.55 -8.52
N THR A 113 1.08 12.11 -9.72
CA THR A 113 -0.03 12.65 -10.49
C THR A 113 -0.86 11.56 -11.19
N PRO A 114 -2.13 11.82 -11.52
CA PRO A 114 -2.97 10.89 -12.28
C PRO A 114 -2.36 10.43 -13.61
N GLU A 115 -1.59 11.29 -14.28
CA GLU A 115 -0.93 10.97 -15.56
C GLU A 115 0.13 9.87 -15.38
N VAL A 116 0.91 9.93 -14.28
CA VAL A 116 1.89 8.89 -13.93
C VAL A 116 1.18 7.60 -13.52
N LEU A 117 0.06 7.71 -12.80
CA LEU A 117 -0.76 6.54 -12.45
C LEU A 117 -1.26 5.82 -13.70
N GLN A 118 -1.80 6.57 -14.68
CA GLN A 118 -2.26 6.00 -15.95
C GLN A 118 -1.14 5.22 -16.66
N GLU A 119 0.07 5.81 -16.72
CA GLU A 119 1.23 5.13 -17.32
C GLU A 119 1.54 3.79 -16.62
N ILE A 120 1.50 3.74 -15.29
CA ILE A 120 1.78 2.53 -14.50
C ILE A 120 0.70 1.46 -14.75
N VAL A 121 -0.56 1.88 -14.79
CA VAL A 121 -1.71 1.00 -15.01
C VAL A 121 -1.69 0.40 -16.42
N ASP A 122 -1.34 1.19 -17.44
CA ASP A 122 -1.30 0.73 -18.83
C ASP A 122 -0.15 -0.26 -19.10
N GLN A 123 0.93 -0.19 -18.33
CA GLN A 123 2.14 -0.98 -18.60
C GLN A 123 2.15 -2.36 -17.92
N LYS A 124 1.40 -2.57 -16.85
CA LYS A 124 1.43 -3.80 -16.05
C LYS A 124 0.03 -4.20 -15.57
N LYS A 125 -0.12 -5.49 -15.24
CA LYS A 125 -1.34 -6.01 -14.61
C LYS A 125 -1.21 -5.96 -13.09
N TRP A 126 -2.17 -5.33 -12.44
CA TRP A 126 -2.20 -5.16 -11.00
C TRP A 126 -3.45 -5.80 -10.40
N ASP A 127 -3.32 -6.40 -9.23
CA ASP A 127 -4.48 -6.94 -8.52
C ASP A 127 -5.16 -5.87 -7.66
N PHE A 128 -4.43 -4.83 -7.27
CA PHE A 128 -4.95 -3.70 -6.48
C PHE A 128 -3.96 -2.53 -6.51
N ALA A 129 -4.43 -1.37 -6.09
CA ALA A 129 -3.59 -0.21 -5.81
C ALA A 129 -3.94 0.42 -4.47
N GLN A 130 -2.95 0.97 -3.77
CA GLN A 130 -3.14 1.72 -2.54
C GLN A 130 -2.91 3.20 -2.81
N ILE A 131 -3.95 4.03 -2.64
CA ILE A 131 -3.89 5.47 -2.85
C ILE A 131 -4.34 6.24 -1.62
N GLN A 132 -3.82 7.46 -1.48
CA GLN A 132 -4.25 8.39 -0.46
C GLN A 132 -5.63 8.95 -0.84
N LEU A 133 -6.63 8.67 -0.01
CA LEU A 133 -8.01 9.05 -0.31
C LEU A 133 -8.75 9.48 0.96
N ASN A 134 -9.14 10.75 0.97
CA ASN A 134 -10.03 11.37 1.95
C ASN A 134 -10.68 12.60 1.29
N PHE A 135 -11.63 13.24 1.95
CA PHE A 135 -12.38 14.36 1.38
C PHE A 135 -11.50 15.56 0.99
N LEU A 136 -10.38 15.78 1.69
CA LEU A 136 -9.45 16.87 1.40
C LEU A 136 -8.57 16.53 0.19
N ASP A 137 -8.01 15.32 0.17
CA ASP A 137 -7.12 14.85 -0.89
C ASP A 137 -7.87 14.58 -2.20
N TRP A 138 -9.19 14.35 -2.11
CA TRP A 138 -10.08 14.25 -3.26
C TRP A 138 -9.89 15.38 -4.27
N VAL A 139 -9.62 16.60 -3.75
CA VAL A 139 -9.38 17.80 -4.54
C VAL A 139 -7.90 18.14 -4.64
N ILE A 140 -7.20 18.20 -3.48
CA ILE A 140 -5.82 18.72 -3.41
C ILE A 140 -4.82 17.85 -4.18
N TYR A 141 -4.91 16.52 -4.02
CA TYR A 141 -4.04 15.57 -4.70
C TYR A 141 -4.69 14.94 -5.94
N ARG A 142 -5.81 15.49 -6.39
CA ARG A 142 -6.56 14.95 -7.53
C ARG A 142 -6.87 13.45 -7.33
N SER A 143 -7.10 13.03 -6.08
CA SER A 143 -7.34 11.61 -5.75
C SER A 143 -8.62 11.08 -6.40
N ARG A 144 -9.56 11.96 -6.74
CA ARG A 144 -10.73 11.63 -7.56
C ARG A 144 -10.32 11.05 -8.91
N GLU A 145 -9.44 11.74 -9.63
CA GLU A 145 -8.98 11.29 -10.94
C GLU A 145 -8.19 9.97 -10.85
N GLN A 146 -7.37 9.83 -9.81
CA GLN A 146 -6.67 8.57 -9.54
C GLN A 146 -7.64 7.42 -9.29
N TYR A 147 -8.67 7.65 -8.49
CA TYR A 147 -9.72 6.66 -8.23
C TYR A 147 -10.49 6.28 -9.50
N GLU A 148 -10.84 7.27 -10.34
CA GLU A 148 -11.51 7.05 -11.62
C GLU A 148 -10.66 6.21 -12.60
N ILE A 149 -9.34 6.49 -12.70
CA ILE A 149 -8.39 5.69 -13.50
C ILE A 149 -8.38 4.22 -13.05
N LEU A 150 -8.22 3.98 -11.74
CA LEU A 150 -8.18 2.63 -11.19
C LEU A 150 -9.51 1.89 -11.39
N THR A 151 -10.62 2.58 -11.18
CA THR A 151 -11.97 2.01 -11.39
C THR A 151 -12.20 1.63 -12.86
N GLN A 152 -11.80 2.47 -13.81
CA GLN A 152 -11.91 2.19 -15.25
C GLN A 152 -11.04 1.01 -15.68
N ALA A 153 -9.90 0.80 -14.99
CA ALA A 153 -9.00 -0.32 -15.23
C ALA A 153 -9.39 -1.61 -14.47
N ASP A 154 -10.52 -1.60 -13.73
CA ASP A 154 -10.98 -2.71 -12.88
C ASP A 154 -9.94 -3.11 -11.81
N ILE A 155 -9.22 -2.12 -11.27
CA ILE A 155 -8.20 -2.30 -10.22
C ILE A 155 -8.80 -1.87 -8.88
N PRO A 156 -9.00 -2.80 -7.92
CA PRO A 156 -9.49 -2.50 -6.57
C PRO A 156 -8.59 -1.52 -5.84
N VAL A 157 -9.19 -0.60 -5.09
CA VAL A 157 -8.49 0.44 -4.32
C VAL A 157 -8.46 0.09 -2.84
N ILE A 158 -7.27 0.09 -2.24
CA ILE A 158 -7.07 0.15 -0.79
C ILE A 158 -6.78 1.60 -0.41
N VAL A 159 -7.57 2.13 0.52
CA VAL A 159 -7.43 3.52 0.96
C VAL A 159 -6.34 3.63 2.03
N MET A 160 -5.37 4.51 1.81
CA MET A 160 -4.43 4.95 2.85
C MET A 160 -4.71 6.40 3.24
N GLU A 161 -4.26 6.80 4.42
CA GLU A 161 -4.41 8.15 4.97
C GLU A 161 -5.88 8.65 5.04
N PRO A 162 -6.87 7.80 5.40
CA PRO A 162 -8.28 8.24 5.43
C PRO A 162 -8.50 9.40 6.40
N LEU A 163 -7.66 9.54 7.42
CA LEU A 163 -7.71 10.61 8.42
C LEU A 163 -6.42 11.46 8.45
N ARG A 164 -5.52 11.34 7.47
CA ARG A 164 -4.24 12.07 7.39
C ARG A 164 -3.47 12.05 8.72
N GLY A 165 -3.15 10.84 9.19
CA GLY A 165 -2.46 10.66 10.47
C GLY A 165 -3.27 11.13 11.69
N GLY A 166 -4.60 11.24 11.57
CA GLY A 166 -5.51 11.72 12.62
C GLY A 166 -5.84 13.20 12.54
N SER A 167 -5.20 13.99 11.66
CA SER A 167 -5.46 15.44 11.55
C SER A 167 -6.89 15.78 11.11
N LEU A 168 -7.55 14.87 10.38
CA LEU A 168 -8.94 15.03 9.96
C LEU A 168 -9.95 14.55 11.02
N ALA A 169 -9.51 13.93 12.10
CA ALA A 169 -10.38 13.53 13.21
C ALA A 169 -10.67 14.68 14.18
N THR A 170 -9.82 15.73 14.17
CA THR A 170 -9.99 16.90 15.03
C THR A 170 -9.97 18.16 14.16
N LEU A 171 -11.16 18.60 13.77
CA LEU A 171 -11.33 19.78 12.93
C LEU A 171 -11.34 21.06 13.76
N THR A 172 -10.94 22.17 13.14
CA THR A 172 -11.06 23.48 13.78
C THR A 172 -12.54 23.86 13.97
N PRO A 173 -12.91 24.68 14.98
CA PRO A 173 -14.29 25.14 15.15
C PRO A 173 -14.88 25.75 13.88
N LYS A 174 -14.10 26.55 13.15
CA LYS A 174 -14.50 27.14 11.88
C LYS A 174 -14.81 26.10 10.81
N THR A 175 -14.01 25.04 10.72
CA THR A 175 -14.24 23.95 9.76
C THR A 175 -15.50 23.17 10.13
N CYS A 176 -15.74 22.92 11.43
CA CYS A 176 -16.96 22.29 11.91
C CYS A 176 -18.19 23.12 11.53
N GLU A 177 -18.16 24.43 11.77
CA GLU A 177 -19.25 25.36 11.39
C GLU A 177 -19.55 25.30 9.88
N MET A 178 -18.50 25.27 9.04
CA MET A 178 -18.68 25.19 7.59
C MET A 178 -19.28 23.84 7.14
N LEU A 179 -18.86 22.73 7.75
CA LEU A 179 -19.40 21.41 7.44
C LEU A 179 -20.86 21.30 7.90
N THR A 180 -21.18 21.74 9.11
CA THR A 180 -22.57 21.77 9.63
C THR A 180 -23.47 22.66 8.78
N ALA A 181 -22.95 23.75 8.22
CA ALA A 181 -23.74 24.61 7.33
C ALA A 181 -23.97 23.98 5.94
N ALA A 182 -23.06 23.09 5.49
CA ALA A 182 -23.17 22.39 4.21
C ALA A 182 -24.05 21.13 4.31
N ASP A 183 -24.04 20.47 5.45
CA ASP A 183 -24.83 19.28 5.76
C ASP A 183 -25.29 19.37 7.23
N PRO A 184 -26.49 19.93 7.49
CA PRO A 184 -26.99 20.18 8.84
C PRO A 184 -27.51 18.95 9.58
N ASP A 185 -27.67 17.79 8.90
CA ASP A 185 -28.11 16.51 9.45
C ASP A 185 -26.89 15.60 9.74
#